data_64d22bde88b21a8e0ae282d0a34485ca
#
_entry.id   64d22bde88b21a8e0ae282d0a34485ca
#
_cell.length_a   1.000
_cell.length_b   1.000
_cell.length_c   1.000
_cell.angle_alpha   90.00
_cell.angle_beta   90.00
_cell.angle_gamma   90.00
#
_symmetry.space_group_name_H-M   'P 1'
#
loop_
_entity.id
_entity.type
_entity.pdbx_description
1 polymer ?
#
loop_
_entity_poly.entity_id
_entity_poly.type
_entity_poly.pdbx_seq_one_letter_code
_entity_poly.pdbx_strand_id
1 'polypeptide(L)' 'MPYTPEQRRQLHTKQARLQVASGVPSTSELKEGIPVLRSTPEGVVEYVRYKGETYKKVFDRVI' A
#
# COMPACT_ATOMS: atom_id res chain seq x y z
N MET A 1 6.57 -19.08 -20.91
CA MET A 1 7.33 -18.22 -21.82
C MET A 1 8.23 -17.27 -21.06
N PRO A 2 9.51 -17.37 -21.26
CA PRO A 2 10.40 -16.48 -20.54
C PRO A 2 10.27 -15.05 -21.03
N TYR A 3 10.41 -14.12 -20.11
CA TYR A 3 10.41 -12.71 -20.44
C TYR A 3 11.71 -12.34 -21.13
N THR A 4 11.66 -11.31 -21.98
CA THR A 4 12.88 -10.72 -22.51
C THR A 4 13.67 -10.07 -21.37
N PRO A 5 14.96 -9.82 -21.54
CA PRO A 5 15.74 -9.13 -20.52
C PRO A 5 15.15 -7.78 -20.12
N GLU A 6 14.58 -7.05 -21.07
CA GLU A 6 13.93 -5.76 -20.78
C GLU A 6 12.70 -5.92 -19.93
N GLN A 7 11.84 -6.87 -20.27
CA GLN A 7 10.63 -7.14 -19.51
C GLN A 7 10.96 -7.57 -18.09
N ARG A 8 11.99 -8.39 -17.95
CA ARG A 8 12.44 -8.85 -16.65
C ARG A 8 12.93 -7.67 -15.80
N ARG A 9 13.63 -6.76 -16.40
CA ARG A 9 14.13 -5.57 -15.74
C ARG A 9 13.00 -4.67 -15.28
N GLN A 10 11.99 -4.49 -16.12
CA GLN A 10 10.82 -3.68 -15.79
C GLN A 10 10.02 -4.28 -14.64
N LEU A 11 9.86 -5.59 -14.65
CA LEU A 11 9.17 -6.29 -13.56
C LEU A 11 9.90 -6.12 -12.25
N HIS A 12 11.21 -6.24 -12.27
CA HIS A 12 12.03 -6.04 -11.09
C HIS A 12 11.90 -4.62 -10.55
N THR A 13 11.93 -3.65 -11.43
CA THR A 13 11.79 -2.25 -11.03
C THR A 13 10.44 -1.99 -10.38
N LYS A 14 9.38 -2.53 -10.96
CA LYS A 14 8.04 -2.36 -10.42
C LYS A 14 7.88 -3.03 -9.06
N GLN A 15 8.50 -4.18 -8.88
CA GLN A 15 8.43 -4.89 -7.61
C GLN A 15 9.30 -4.24 -6.54
N ALA A 16 10.40 -3.63 -6.94
CA ALA A 16 11.30 -2.97 -6.01
C ALA A 16 10.75 -1.64 -5.50
N ARG A 17 9.80 -1.06 -6.23
CA ARG A 17 9.23 0.24 -5.87
C ARG A 17 7.78 0.09 -5.47
N LEU A 18 7.55 -0.07 -4.20
CA LEU A 18 6.21 -0.01 -3.68
C LEU A 18 5.77 1.45 -3.67
N GLN A 19 4.78 1.76 -4.50
CA GLN A 19 4.23 3.11 -4.54
C GLN A 19 3.08 3.18 -3.56
N VAL A 20 3.28 3.97 -2.52
CA VAL A 20 2.28 4.16 -1.49
C VAL A 20 1.75 5.57 -1.60
N ALA A 21 0.45 5.71 -1.86
CA ALA A 21 -0.17 7.01 -1.95
C ALA A 21 -0.10 7.73 -0.61
N SER A 22 -0.05 9.06 -0.66
CA SER A 22 0.04 9.87 0.57
C SER A 22 -1.33 10.21 1.12
N GLY A 23 -1.34 10.43 2.43
CA GLY A 23 -2.49 10.95 3.13
C GLY A 23 -3.48 9.89 3.58
N VAL A 24 -4.38 10.30 4.45
CA VAL A 24 -5.42 9.42 5.00
C VAL A 24 -6.49 9.19 3.94
N PRO A 25 -6.84 7.94 3.63
CA PRO A 25 -7.90 7.68 2.66
C PRO A 25 -9.25 8.11 3.19
N SER A 26 -10.12 8.58 2.30
CA SER A 26 -11.49 8.88 2.67
C SER A 26 -12.25 7.56 2.85
N THR A 27 -13.38 7.62 3.56
CA THR A 27 -14.19 6.42 3.79
C THR A 27 -14.70 5.81 2.49
N SER A 28 -14.91 6.65 1.47
CA SER A 28 -15.37 6.16 0.17
C SER A 28 -14.29 5.41 -0.61
N GLU A 29 -13.02 5.64 -0.29
CA GLU A 29 -11.91 4.93 -0.92
C GLU A 29 -11.69 3.55 -0.30
N LEU A 30 -12.19 3.34 0.91
CA LEU A 30 -11.99 2.08 1.62
C LEU A 30 -13.15 1.14 1.34
N LYS A 31 -12.80 -0.03 0.84
CA LYS A 31 -13.78 -1.10 0.62
C LYS A 31 -13.71 -2.06 1.79
N GLU A 32 -14.87 -2.59 2.16
CA GLU A 32 -14.99 -3.51 3.27
C GLU A 32 -14.00 -4.67 3.16
N GLY A 33 -13.18 -4.82 4.19
CA GLY A 33 -12.24 -5.94 4.28
C GLY A 33 -11.00 -5.84 3.42
N ILE A 34 -10.82 -4.75 2.66
CA ILE A 34 -9.65 -4.58 1.79
C ILE A 34 -8.71 -3.55 2.39
N PRO A 35 -7.52 -3.96 2.84
CA PRO A 35 -6.58 -3.01 3.43
C PRO A 35 -5.93 -2.12 2.38
N VAL A 36 -5.63 -0.88 2.79
CA VAL A 36 -4.98 0.12 1.95
C VAL A 36 -3.79 0.68 2.71
N LEU A 37 -2.64 0.72 2.06
CA LEU A 37 -1.44 1.31 2.65
C LEU A 37 -1.31 2.77 2.24
N ARG A 38 -0.97 3.63 3.19
CA ARG A 38 -0.77 5.05 2.93
C ARG A 38 0.45 5.57 3.65
N SER A 39 1.08 6.56 3.05
CA SER A 39 2.19 7.29 3.67
C SER A 39 1.65 8.52 4.36
N THR A 40 1.88 8.63 5.65
CA THR A 40 1.39 9.76 6.46
C THR A 40 2.55 10.33 7.27
N PRO A 41 2.37 11.48 7.95
CA PRO A 41 3.41 11.97 8.85
C PRO A 41 3.80 10.99 9.96
N GLU A 42 2.92 10.06 10.30
CA GLU A 42 3.23 9.01 11.25
C GLU A 42 4.12 7.90 10.67
N GLY A 43 4.23 7.85 9.34
CA GLY A 43 4.94 6.80 8.63
C GLY A 43 4.01 6.03 7.71
N VAL A 44 4.30 4.76 7.52
CA VAL A 44 3.45 3.90 6.70
C VAL A 44 2.32 3.36 7.57
N VAL A 45 1.09 3.58 7.13
CA VAL A 45 -0.10 3.19 7.88
C VAL A 45 -1.01 2.33 7.01
N GLU A 46 -1.49 1.25 7.57
CA GLU A 46 -2.48 0.41 6.92
C GLU A 46 -3.87 0.79 7.44
N TYR A 47 -4.78 1.02 6.50
CA TYR A 47 -6.17 1.31 6.83
C TYR A 47 -7.05 0.19 6.32
N VAL A 48 -8.01 -0.22 7.12
CA VAL A 48 -8.98 -1.22 6.72
C VAL A 48 -10.36 -0.85 7.25
N ARG A 49 -11.37 -1.07 6.43
CA ARG A 49 -12.76 -0.86 6.82
C ARG A 49 -13.39 -2.21 7.14
N TYR A 50 -13.99 -2.31 8.31
CA TYR A 50 -14.63 -3.54 8.74
C TYR A 50 -15.88 -3.22 9.53
N LYS A 51 -16.99 -3.77 9.12
CA LYS A 51 -18.31 -3.54 9.73
C LYS A 51 -18.63 -2.06 9.89
N GLY A 52 -18.37 -1.29 8.85
CA GLY A 52 -18.68 0.13 8.82
C GLY A 52 -17.73 1.03 9.57
N GLU A 53 -16.73 0.46 10.24
CA GLU A 53 -15.74 1.23 10.99
C GLU A 53 -14.37 1.15 10.33
N THR A 54 -13.57 2.18 10.52
CA THR A 54 -12.23 2.24 9.95
C THR A 54 -11.19 1.98 11.02
N TYR A 55 -10.31 1.05 10.74
CA TYR A 55 -9.20 0.70 11.63
C TYR A 55 -7.89 1.09 10.96
N LYS A 56 -6.90 1.42 11.78
CA LYS A 56 -5.57 1.72 11.25
C LYS A 56 -4.50 1.02 12.06
N LYS A 57 -3.38 0.73 11.39
CA LYS A 57 -2.20 0.18 12.03
C LYS A 57 -0.98 0.89 11.49
N VAL A 58 -0.19 1.46 12.37
CA VAL A 58 1.07 2.12 11.99
C VAL A 58 2.18 1.07 12.02
N PHE A 59 2.92 0.98 10.91
CA PHE A 59 4.04 0.05 10.84
C PHE A 59 5.29 0.66 11.43
N ASP A 60 5.99 -0.13 12.21
CA ASP A 60 7.24 0.30 12.80
C ASP A 60 8.35 0.31 11.76
N ARG A 61 9.16 1.35 11.82
CA ARG A 61 10.31 1.45 10.95
C ARG A 61 11.42 0.57 11.47
N VAL A 62 11.95 -0.26 10.58
CA VAL A 62 13.09 -1.11 10.90
C VAL A 62 14.32 -0.50 10.26
N ILE A 63 15.33 -0.29 11.06
CA ILE A 63 16.57 0.34 10.59
C ILE A 63 17.69 -0.69 10.51
#